data_313759013dff9a497cbce8e4b2b8faab
#
_entry.id   313759013dff9a497cbce8e4b2b8faab
#
_cell.length_a   1.000
_cell.length_b   1.000
_cell.length_c   1.000
_cell.angle_alpha   90.00
_cell.angle_beta   90.00
_cell.angle_gamma   90.00
#
_symmetry.space_group_name_H-M   'P 1'
#
loop_
_entity.id
_entity.type
_entity.pdbx_description
1 polymer ?
#
loop_
_entity_poly.entity_id
_entity_poly.type
_entity_poly.pdbx_seq_one_letter_code
_entity_poly.pdbx_strand_id
1 'polypeptide(L)'
;MTFATKAALFGFLFSNFPSHTIAQGGSWGPVIQFPIIPVAAYIIPEYPESHRMMVYSAYSPYSFGGSSGVTQFAEFDYRNGAMSARQVAETQHDMFCPGMSSMADGRLIITGGSNAEKTTIYDPNTNTFASGTNMQIARGYQSSTILSNGNVFTIGGSWSGARGGKPGEVYNPKDNYWKLLPGAAVEPMLTYDHEGIFREDNHAWLFPWSDGSVFQAGPSKAMNWYYTDGNGGVTPAGVRDPNNDAMCGVNVMYDIGKIFSAGGSQYYDRAPGLSVAHLISINQVGAPAAVEQLPNMKYARAFANVVVLPDGKILITGGQGYAQGFTDREPVFNPELFDPATKTFTELAAEAIPRNYHSVSILLADGTVFSGGGGLCYDDGSGVSQRCRDTVDHPNGQIFTPPYLTTGAPRPVISKLASSTVVPGGELRVTIEGSAQGVAFSLIRIGSVTHNINSDQRRVPLVPESVNGAEAVLRLPGDYGIVLPGAWYLFAVSSQGVPSIAKTVWVQL
;
A
#
# COMPACT_ATOMS: atom_id res chain seq x y z
N MET A 1 15.14 -86.83 5.65
CA MET A 1 14.14 -85.78 5.85
C MET A 1 14.91 -84.52 6.24
N THR A 2 15.15 -83.68 5.29
CA THR A 2 15.92 -82.42 5.47
C THR A 2 15.00 -81.23 5.29
N PHE A 3 14.79 -80.45 6.34
CA PHE A 3 14.03 -79.23 6.29
C PHE A 3 14.97 -78.08 5.85
N ALA A 4 14.62 -77.45 4.73
CA ALA A 4 15.28 -76.25 4.26
C ALA A 4 14.50 -74.99 4.76
N THR A 5 15.17 -74.15 5.55
CA THR A 5 14.66 -72.87 6.05
C THR A 5 14.87 -71.78 4.96
N LYS A 6 13.79 -71.22 4.49
CA LYS A 6 13.82 -69.99 3.60
C LYS A 6 13.95 -68.75 4.45
N ALA A 7 15.05 -68.05 4.30
CA ALA A 7 15.20 -66.68 4.81
C ALA A 7 14.54 -65.68 3.84
N ALA A 8 13.59 -64.91 4.34
CA ALA A 8 12.98 -63.83 3.60
C ALA A 8 13.79 -62.53 3.82
N LEU A 9 14.35 -62.00 2.72
CA LEU A 9 15.00 -60.69 2.68
C LEU A 9 13.92 -59.61 2.61
N PHE A 10 13.77 -58.80 3.67
CA PHE A 10 12.99 -57.58 3.62
C PHE A 10 13.85 -56.47 3.01
N GLY A 11 13.56 -56.10 1.77
CA GLY A 11 14.14 -54.94 1.13
C GLY A 11 13.46 -53.65 1.66
N PHE A 12 14.20 -52.79 2.34
CA PHE A 12 13.78 -51.44 2.67
C PHE A 12 13.73 -50.58 1.38
N LEU A 13 12.53 -50.28 0.91
CA LEU A 13 12.30 -49.25 -0.10
C LEU A 13 12.54 -47.88 0.55
N PHE A 14 13.67 -47.26 0.29
CA PHE A 14 13.86 -45.86 0.52
C PHE A 14 12.96 -45.10 -0.43
N SER A 15 11.83 -44.54 0.05
CA SER A 15 11.07 -43.57 -0.66
C SER A 15 11.91 -42.31 -0.80
N ASN A 16 12.33 -42.01 -2.03
CA ASN A 16 12.86 -40.69 -2.40
C ASN A 16 11.77 -39.68 -2.20
N PHE A 17 11.82 -38.96 -1.08
CA PHE A 17 11.09 -37.69 -0.97
C PHE A 17 11.71 -36.71 -1.99
N PRO A 18 10.91 -36.07 -2.87
CA PRO A 18 11.48 -35.09 -3.73
C PRO A 18 12.09 -33.98 -2.86
N SER A 19 13.38 -33.73 -3.05
CA SER A 19 14.02 -32.54 -2.50
C SER A 19 13.27 -31.34 -3.05
N HIS A 20 12.55 -30.62 -2.18
CA HIS A 20 12.00 -29.33 -2.54
C HIS A 20 13.18 -28.42 -2.88
N THR A 21 13.42 -28.22 -4.16
CA THR A 21 14.23 -27.11 -4.65
C THR A 21 13.54 -25.85 -4.16
N ILE A 22 14.16 -25.14 -3.21
CA ILE A 22 13.72 -23.82 -2.75
C ILE A 22 13.70 -22.96 -4.00
N ALA A 23 12.49 -22.51 -4.40
CA ALA A 23 12.33 -21.68 -5.57
C ALA A 23 13.07 -20.35 -5.31
N GLN A 24 14.00 -19.97 -6.18
CA GLN A 24 14.73 -18.70 -6.10
C GLN A 24 13.80 -17.47 -6.15
N GLY A 25 12.51 -17.66 -6.41
CA GLY A 25 11.50 -16.63 -6.63
C GLY A 25 10.53 -16.33 -5.48
N GLY A 26 10.84 -16.72 -4.24
CA GLY A 26 9.86 -16.62 -3.13
C GLY A 26 8.76 -17.69 -3.24
N SER A 27 7.74 -17.61 -2.37
CA SER A 27 6.65 -18.60 -2.37
C SER A 27 5.33 -18.00 -1.87
N TRP A 28 4.22 -18.56 -2.35
CA TRP A 28 2.87 -18.21 -1.91
C TRP A 28 2.36 -19.23 -0.89
N GLY A 29 1.72 -18.71 0.18
CA GLY A 29 0.96 -19.49 1.13
C GLY A 29 -0.38 -20.00 0.56
N PRO A 30 -1.15 -20.74 1.36
CA PRO A 30 -2.48 -21.20 0.95
C PRO A 30 -3.43 -20.03 0.71
N VAL A 31 -4.49 -20.28 -0.07
CA VAL A 31 -5.57 -19.32 -0.29
C VAL A 31 -6.38 -19.16 1.01
N ILE A 32 -6.52 -17.93 1.47
CA ILE A 32 -7.26 -17.52 2.66
C ILE A 32 -8.60 -16.96 2.19
N GLN A 33 -9.71 -17.57 2.59
CA GLN A 33 -11.04 -17.09 2.24
C GLN A 33 -11.48 -15.97 3.18
N PHE A 34 -12.04 -14.91 2.62
CA PHE A 34 -12.61 -13.78 3.36
C PHE A 34 -14.14 -13.77 3.25
N PRO A 35 -14.86 -13.31 4.28
CA PRO A 35 -16.31 -13.17 4.24
C PRO A 35 -16.79 -11.99 3.37
N ILE A 36 -15.88 -11.22 2.85
CA ILE A 36 -16.09 -10.04 2.00
C ILE A 36 -15.01 -10.01 0.91
N ILE A 37 -15.19 -9.21 -0.13
CA ILE A 37 -14.08 -8.92 -1.07
C ILE A 37 -13.19 -7.83 -0.45
N PRO A 38 -11.89 -8.10 -0.21
CA PRO A 38 -10.95 -7.09 0.28
C PRO A 38 -10.69 -6.01 -0.80
N VAL A 39 -11.38 -4.89 -0.74
CA VAL A 39 -11.22 -3.73 -1.66
C VAL A 39 -10.25 -2.71 -1.10
N ALA A 40 -10.15 -2.67 0.22
CA ALA A 40 -9.20 -1.85 0.94
C ALA A 40 -8.62 -2.64 2.11
N ALA A 41 -7.39 -2.29 2.50
CA ALA A 41 -6.70 -2.89 3.63
C ALA A 41 -5.97 -1.84 4.46
N TYR A 42 -5.90 -2.06 5.76
CA TYR A 42 -5.18 -1.25 6.72
C TYR A 42 -4.53 -2.16 7.77
N ILE A 43 -3.24 -1.98 8.00
CA ILE A 43 -2.58 -2.67 9.12
C ILE A 43 -2.92 -1.93 10.41
N ILE A 44 -3.49 -2.64 11.36
CA ILE A 44 -3.78 -2.14 12.71
C ILE A 44 -2.45 -2.01 13.46
N PRO A 45 -2.01 -0.78 13.79
CA PRO A 45 -0.73 -0.62 14.49
C PRO A 45 -0.84 -1.07 15.94
N GLU A 46 0.03 -2.00 16.33
CA GLU A 46 0.08 -2.58 17.66
C GLU A 46 1.52 -2.65 18.15
N TYR A 47 1.72 -2.47 19.45
CA TYR A 47 3.02 -2.65 20.09
C TYR A 47 3.05 -3.98 20.87
N PRO A 48 4.13 -4.74 20.84
CA PRO A 48 5.41 -4.48 20.15
C PRO A 48 5.40 -4.81 18.65
N GLU A 49 4.42 -5.56 18.16
CA GLU A 49 4.35 -6.08 16.79
C GLU A 49 2.90 -6.02 16.30
N SER A 50 2.68 -5.36 15.18
CA SER A 50 1.39 -5.43 14.51
C SER A 50 1.17 -6.82 13.93
N HIS A 51 0.01 -7.39 14.14
CA HIS A 51 -0.33 -8.73 13.64
C HIS A 51 -1.76 -8.83 13.11
N ARG A 52 -2.51 -7.73 13.14
CA ARG A 52 -3.87 -7.66 12.62
C ARG A 52 -3.97 -6.71 11.44
N MET A 53 -4.79 -7.12 10.50
CA MET A 53 -5.14 -6.34 9.32
C MET A 53 -6.65 -6.21 9.25
N MET A 54 -7.15 -5.02 9.02
CA MET A 54 -8.53 -4.74 8.69
C MET A 54 -8.66 -4.63 7.17
N VAL A 55 -9.67 -5.29 6.62
CA VAL A 55 -10.09 -5.13 5.22
C VAL A 55 -11.55 -4.71 5.17
N TYR A 56 -11.95 -4.02 4.10
CA TYR A 56 -13.36 -3.73 3.90
C TYR A 56 -13.78 -3.75 2.43
N SER A 57 -15.08 -3.84 2.22
CA SER A 57 -15.73 -3.91 0.92
C SER A 57 -16.57 -2.63 0.68
N ALA A 58 -17.83 -2.78 0.39
CA ALA A 58 -18.81 -1.71 0.21
C ALA A 58 -19.97 -1.89 1.19
N TYR A 59 -21.15 -1.35 0.86
CA TYR A 59 -22.37 -1.60 1.67
C TYR A 59 -22.74 -3.11 1.72
N SER A 60 -22.37 -3.86 0.71
CA SER A 60 -22.52 -5.31 0.63
C SER A 60 -21.15 -5.99 0.64
N PRO A 61 -21.05 -7.25 1.11
CA PRO A 61 -19.81 -8.03 1.06
C PRO A 61 -19.28 -8.25 -0.36
N TYR A 62 -20.17 -8.32 -1.36
CA TYR A 62 -19.86 -8.77 -2.73
C TYR A 62 -20.39 -7.84 -3.83
N SER A 63 -20.94 -6.68 -3.47
CA SER A 63 -21.45 -5.71 -4.44
C SER A 63 -21.39 -4.28 -3.92
N PHE A 64 -21.37 -3.32 -4.85
CA PHE A 64 -21.50 -1.90 -4.55
C PHE A 64 -22.59 -1.27 -5.42
N GLY A 65 -23.13 -0.13 -4.99
CA GLY A 65 -24.14 0.64 -5.72
C GLY A 65 -24.99 1.47 -4.79
N GLY A 66 -25.26 2.70 -5.16
CA GLY A 66 -25.95 3.65 -4.31
C GLY A 66 -25.11 4.09 -3.10
N SER A 67 -25.78 4.66 -2.12
CA SER A 67 -25.17 5.14 -0.87
C SER A 67 -26.03 4.67 0.31
N SER A 68 -25.81 3.46 0.79
CA SER A 68 -26.65 2.83 1.81
C SER A 68 -26.35 3.29 3.25
N GLY A 69 -25.22 3.99 3.46
CA GLY A 69 -24.80 4.43 4.79
C GLY A 69 -24.21 3.33 5.67
N VAL A 70 -23.80 2.21 5.09
CA VAL A 70 -23.14 1.10 5.81
C VAL A 70 -21.91 0.62 5.04
N THR A 71 -20.96 -0.02 5.73
CA THR A 71 -19.80 -0.66 5.11
C THR A 71 -19.50 -1.99 5.78
N GLN A 72 -19.12 -3.00 5.01
CA GLN A 72 -18.75 -4.33 5.49
C GLN A 72 -17.24 -4.39 5.76
N PHE A 73 -16.86 -4.80 6.96
CA PHE A 73 -15.47 -4.93 7.41
C PHE A 73 -15.17 -6.37 7.82
N ALA A 74 -13.92 -6.77 7.63
CA ALA A 74 -13.38 -7.98 8.27
C ALA A 74 -12.00 -7.64 8.86
N GLU A 75 -11.68 -8.26 10.00
CA GLU A 75 -10.38 -8.20 10.65
C GLU A 75 -9.74 -9.58 10.56
N PHE A 76 -8.46 -9.62 10.20
CA PHE A 76 -7.68 -10.82 10.02
C PHE A 76 -6.39 -10.75 10.86
N ASP A 77 -6.25 -11.66 11.83
CA ASP A 77 -4.99 -11.89 12.54
C ASP A 77 -4.14 -12.86 11.72
N TYR A 78 -3.15 -12.33 11.01
CA TYR A 78 -2.32 -13.14 10.12
C TYR A 78 -1.30 -14.03 10.84
N ARG A 79 -1.13 -13.90 12.16
CA ARG A 79 -0.27 -14.74 12.97
C ARG A 79 -0.93 -16.07 13.33
N ASN A 80 -2.23 -16.09 13.57
CA ASN A 80 -2.98 -17.27 14.02
C ASN A 80 -4.13 -17.67 13.07
N GLY A 81 -4.41 -16.87 12.03
CA GLY A 81 -5.46 -17.12 11.05
C GLY A 81 -6.86 -16.75 11.52
N ALA A 82 -7.03 -16.15 12.70
CA ALA A 82 -8.34 -15.75 13.20
C ALA A 82 -8.94 -14.63 12.34
N MET A 83 -10.23 -14.74 12.07
CA MET A 83 -10.96 -13.77 11.25
C MET A 83 -12.31 -13.43 11.90
N SER A 84 -12.66 -12.15 11.89
CA SER A 84 -13.98 -11.65 12.28
C SER A 84 -14.54 -10.74 11.21
N ALA A 85 -15.86 -10.60 11.16
CA ALA A 85 -16.53 -9.68 10.25
C ALA A 85 -17.61 -8.89 10.98
N ARG A 86 -17.81 -7.65 10.54
CA ARG A 86 -18.89 -6.80 11.05
C ARG A 86 -19.37 -5.81 9.99
N GLN A 87 -20.61 -5.37 10.13
CA GLN A 87 -21.15 -4.22 9.42
C GLN A 87 -20.96 -2.97 10.30
N VAL A 88 -20.45 -1.90 9.70
CA VAL A 88 -20.36 -0.58 10.34
C VAL A 88 -21.46 0.30 9.77
N ALA A 89 -22.40 0.69 10.62
CA ALA A 89 -23.57 1.53 10.29
C ALA A 89 -23.63 2.80 11.14
N GLU A 90 -22.91 2.85 12.25
CA GLU A 90 -22.92 3.93 13.23
C GLU A 90 -22.46 5.28 12.67
N THR A 91 -21.65 5.26 11.61
CA THR A 91 -21.21 6.50 10.92
C THR A 91 -22.09 6.89 9.75
N GLN A 92 -23.06 6.05 9.39
CA GLN A 92 -23.93 6.22 8.22
C GLN A 92 -23.13 6.55 6.94
N HIS A 93 -22.02 5.83 6.74
CA HIS A 93 -21.08 6.02 5.67
C HIS A 93 -20.85 4.73 4.89
N ASP A 94 -21.25 4.71 3.61
CA ASP A 94 -20.77 3.75 2.64
C ASP A 94 -19.43 4.23 2.12
N MET A 95 -18.36 3.61 2.66
CA MET A 95 -16.96 4.02 2.47
C MET A 95 -16.34 3.42 1.21
N PHE A 96 -17.14 2.98 0.26
CA PHE A 96 -16.61 2.40 -0.97
C PHE A 96 -15.97 3.48 -1.87
N CYS A 97 -14.78 3.21 -2.40
CA CYS A 97 -13.99 4.12 -3.24
C CYS A 97 -13.56 5.44 -2.56
N PRO A 98 -13.02 5.39 -1.35
CA PRO A 98 -12.68 6.56 -0.55
C PRO A 98 -11.25 7.07 -0.81
N GLY A 99 -10.93 8.21 -0.19
CA GLY A 99 -9.57 8.54 0.22
C GLY A 99 -9.28 7.96 1.61
N MET A 100 -8.07 7.45 1.82
CA MET A 100 -7.62 6.88 3.09
C MET A 100 -6.27 7.43 3.49
N SER A 101 -6.06 7.60 4.80
CA SER A 101 -4.72 7.88 5.36
C SER A 101 -4.62 7.48 6.82
N SER A 102 -3.47 6.90 7.20
CA SER A 102 -3.13 6.63 8.59
C SER A 102 -2.71 7.93 9.27
N MET A 103 -3.36 8.30 10.37
CA MET A 103 -3.14 9.54 11.10
C MET A 103 -1.94 9.44 12.06
N ALA A 104 -1.51 10.59 12.61
CA ALA A 104 -0.37 10.68 13.52
C ALA A 104 -0.53 9.85 14.80
N ASP A 105 -1.74 9.65 15.26
CA ASP A 105 -2.09 8.88 16.45
C ASP A 105 -2.45 7.41 16.15
N GLY A 106 -2.31 6.98 14.90
CA GLY A 106 -2.60 5.63 14.43
C GLY A 106 -4.06 5.36 14.11
N ARG A 107 -4.94 6.32 14.26
CA ARG A 107 -6.30 6.22 13.73
C ARG A 107 -6.27 6.24 12.20
N LEU A 108 -7.25 5.60 11.58
CA LEU A 108 -7.45 5.67 10.13
C LEU A 108 -8.56 6.65 9.81
N ILE A 109 -8.29 7.63 8.94
CA ILE A 109 -9.32 8.48 8.36
C ILE A 109 -9.73 7.91 7.00
N ILE A 110 -11.05 7.82 6.79
CA ILE A 110 -11.70 7.33 5.57
C ILE A 110 -12.68 8.40 5.11
N THR A 111 -12.50 8.91 3.89
CA THR A 111 -13.22 10.09 3.42
C THR A 111 -13.89 9.85 2.08
N GLY A 112 -15.11 10.35 1.91
CA GLY A 112 -15.82 10.28 0.65
C GLY A 112 -16.14 8.86 0.17
N GLY A 113 -16.20 8.67 -1.12
CA GLY A 113 -16.62 7.42 -1.73
C GLY A 113 -18.09 7.44 -2.13
N SER A 114 -18.86 6.37 -1.89
CA SER A 114 -20.30 6.33 -2.20
C SER A 114 -21.08 7.42 -1.46
N ASN A 115 -20.82 7.65 -0.18
CA ASN A 115 -21.30 8.83 0.54
C ASN A 115 -20.24 9.94 0.46
N ALA A 116 -20.30 10.72 -0.59
CA ALA A 116 -19.21 11.53 -1.13
C ALA A 116 -18.66 12.64 -0.21
N GLU A 117 -19.45 13.14 0.74
CA GLU A 117 -19.03 14.20 1.68
C GLU A 117 -18.57 13.67 3.04
N LYS A 118 -18.84 12.41 3.35
CA LYS A 118 -18.63 11.83 4.68
C LYS A 118 -17.15 11.69 5.05
N THR A 119 -16.90 11.78 6.35
CA THR A 119 -15.64 11.44 6.98
C THR A 119 -15.91 10.45 8.10
N THR A 120 -15.19 9.34 8.10
CA THR A 120 -15.20 8.34 9.18
C THR A 120 -13.79 8.19 9.73
N ILE A 121 -13.68 8.07 11.05
CA ILE A 121 -12.43 7.84 11.76
C ILE A 121 -12.53 6.51 12.49
N TYR A 122 -11.64 5.58 12.18
CA TYR A 122 -11.47 4.34 12.92
C TYR A 122 -10.39 4.51 13.98
N ASP A 123 -10.70 4.16 15.23
CA ASP A 123 -9.74 4.11 16.33
C ASP A 123 -9.34 2.65 16.64
N PRO A 124 -8.09 2.25 16.35
CA PRO A 124 -7.63 0.90 16.60
C PRO A 124 -7.53 0.53 18.08
N ASN A 125 -7.37 1.52 18.98
CA ASN A 125 -7.25 1.25 20.42
C ASN A 125 -8.57 0.81 21.04
N THR A 126 -9.68 1.36 20.54
CA THR A 126 -11.04 1.04 21.02
C THR A 126 -11.79 0.13 20.07
N ASN A 127 -11.26 -0.09 18.88
CA ASN A 127 -11.89 -0.81 17.79
C ASN A 127 -13.28 -0.23 17.43
N THR A 128 -13.38 1.10 17.38
CA THR A 128 -14.62 1.83 17.13
C THR A 128 -14.50 2.75 15.91
N PHE A 129 -15.65 3.04 15.29
CA PHE A 129 -15.78 4.02 14.23
C PHE A 129 -16.58 5.23 14.73
N ALA A 130 -16.14 6.40 14.33
CA ALA A 130 -16.80 7.66 14.66
C ALA A 130 -16.92 8.54 13.41
N SER A 131 -18.02 9.31 13.30
CA SER A 131 -18.16 10.31 12.24
C SER A 131 -17.26 11.51 12.54
N GLY A 132 -16.47 11.92 11.54
CA GLY A 132 -15.83 13.22 11.51
C GLY A 132 -16.73 14.28 10.86
N THR A 133 -16.26 15.52 10.83
CA THR A 133 -16.91 16.60 10.06
C THR A 133 -16.86 16.26 8.55
N ASN A 134 -17.94 16.52 7.84
CA ASN A 134 -18.00 16.33 6.39
C ASN A 134 -16.98 17.19 5.66
N MET A 135 -16.42 16.67 4.55
CA MET A 135 -15.61 17.45 3.61
C MET A 135 -16.43 18.65 3.06
N GLN A 136 -15.74 19.71 2.65
CA GLN A 136 -16.36 20.86 1.98
C GLN A 136 -16.82 20.51 0.56
N ILE A 137 -16.11 19.59 -0.09
CA ILE A 137 -16.40 19.12 -1.44
C ILE A 137 -16.65 17.62 -1.40
N ALA A 138 -17.80 17.18 -1.94
CA ALA A 138 -18.14 15.78 -2.09
C ALA A 138 -17.21 15.09 -3.11
N ARG A 139 -16.57 13.96 -2.74
CA ARG A 139 -15.51 13.28 -3.51
C ARG A 139 -15.67 11.75 -3.48
N GLY A 140 -15.20 11.09 -4.52
CA GLY A 140 -14.91 9.66 -4.55
C GLY A 140 -13.80 9.38 -5.55
N TYR A 141 -12.90 8.44 -5.24
CA TYR A 141 -11.62 8.21 -5.92
C TYR A 141 -10.60 9.34 -5.75
N GLN A 142 -10.82 10.23 -4.80
CA GLN A 142 -9.80 11.19 -4.39
C GLN A 142 -8.62 10.46 -3.74
N SER A 143 -7.46 11.07 -3.77
CA SER A 143 -6.33 10.63 -2.97
C SER A 143 -6.20 11.48 -1.71
N SER A 144 -5.85 10.80 -0.61
CA SER A 144 -5.59 11.43 0.68
C SER A 144 -4.20 11.05 1.17
N THR A 145 -3.56 11.95 1.93
CA THR A 145 -2.26 11.69 2.56
C THR A 145 -2.08 12.53 3.81
N ILE A 146 -1.38 11.98 4.80
CA ILE A 146 -0.98 12.74 5.99
C ILE A 146 0.09 13.76 5.60
N LEU A 147 0.10 14.92 6.26
CA LEU A 147 1.11 15.95 6.12
C LEU A 147 2.17 15.85 7.22
N SER A 148 3.30 16.52 7.03
CA SER A 148 4.38 16.64 8.02
C SER A 148 3.93 17.24 9.36
N ASN A 149 2.86 18.01 9.38
CA ASN A 149 2.25 18.61 10.59
C ASN A 149 1.09 17.78 11.19
N GLY A 150 0.86 16.55 10.69
CA GLY A 150 -0.18 15.66 11.20
C GLY A 150 -1.60 15.90 10.66
N ASN A 151 -1.82 16.94 9.87
CA ASN A 151 -3.07 17.14 9.15
C ASN A 151 -3.19 16.16 7.97
N VAL A 152 -4.36 16.04 7.35
CA VAL A 152 -4.58 15.18 6.20
C VAL A 152 -5.02 16.02 5.00
N PHE A 153 -4.28 15.92 3.90
CA PHE A 153 -4.59 16.57 2.63
C PHE A 153 -5.35 15.62 1.72
N THR A 154 -6.34 16.14 0.99
CA THR A 154 -7.07 15.41 -0.06
C THR A 154 -7.31 16.30 -1.28
N ILE A 155 -7.39 15.70 -2.49
CA ILE A 155 -7.58 16.42 -3.76
C ILE A 155 -8.21 15.53 -4.82
N GLY A 156 -8.95 16.11 -5.77
CA GLY A 156 -9.56 15.42 -6.90
C GLY A 156 -10.78 14.59 -6.51
N GLY A 157 -11.05 13.56 -7.27
CA GLY A 157 -12.09 12.56 -6.99
C GLY A 157 -13.47 12.87 -7.53
N SER A 158 -13.59 13.02 -8.85
CA SER A 158 -14.87 13.30 -9.55
C SER A 158 -15.71 12.06 -9.83
N TRP A 159 -15.33 10.88 -9.32
CA TRP A 159 -16.16 9.68 -9.42
C TRP A 159 -17.51 9.82 -8.70
N SER A 160 -17.56 10.55 -7.59
CA SER A 160 -18.82 10.87 -6.89
C SER A 160 -18.88 12.35 -6.54
N GLY A 161 -20.10 12.84 -6.24
CA GLY A 161 -20.38 14.27 -6.11
C GLY A 161 -20.39 15.01 -7.45
N ALA A 162 -20.23 16.34 -7.44
CA ALA A 162 -20.10 17.14 -8.65
C ALA A 162 -18.81 16.79 -9.38
N ARG A 163 -18.82 16.89 -10.73
CA ARG A 163 -17.67 16.56 -11.57
C ARG A 163 -16.79 17.77 -11.80
N GLY A 164 -15.47 17.60 -11.61
CA GLY A 164 -14.46 18.61 -11.85
C GLY A 164 -14.40 19.74 -10.82
N GLY A 165 -13.35 20.56 -10.92
CA GLY A 165 -13.16 21.70 -10.04
C GLY A 165 -13.04 21.31 -8.57
N LYS A 166 -12.28 20.25 -8.25
CA LYS A 166 -12.11 19.73 -6.88
C LYS A 166 -10.69 20.02 -6.36
N PRO A 167 -10.40 21.27 -5.99
CA PRO A 167 -9.12 21.65 -5.40
C PRO A 167 -8.88 20.93 -4.08
N GLY A 168 -7.70 21.12 -3.52
CA GLY A 168 -7.31 20.50 -2.26
C GLY A 168 -8.14 20.94 -1.07
N GLU A 169 -8.25 20.06 -0.08
CA GLU A 169 -8.76 20.33 1.27
C GLU A 169 -7.79 19.74 2.30
N VAL A 170 -7.74 20.35 3.48
CA VAL A 170 -6.97 19.84 4.62
C VAL A 170 -7.89 19.60 5.80
N TYR A 171 -7.82 18.39 6.33
CA TYR A 171 -8.44 18.03 7.61
C TYR A 171 -7.48 18.25 8.77
N ASN A 172 -7.93 19.00 9.77
CA ASN A 172 -7.23 19.13 11.05
C ASN A 172 -7.86 18.16 12.07
N PRO A 173 -7.15 17.10 12.49
CA PRO A 173 -7.70 16.13 13.43
C PRO A 173 -7.98 16.67 14.82
N LYS A 174 -7.25 17.73 15.23
CA LYS A 174 -7.42 18.36 16.55
C LYS A 174 -8.72 19.13 16.64
N ASP A 175 -9.07 19.83 15.56
CA ASP A 175 -10.25 20.69 15.53
C ASP A 175 -11.45 19.98 14.87
N ASN A 176 -11.25 18.76 14.32
CA ASN A 176 -12.24 18.02 13.54
C ASN A 176 -12.87 18.89 12.45
N TYR A 177 -12.03 19.53 11.62
CA TYR A 177 -12.47 20.53 10.64
C TYR A 177 -11.74 20.37 9.32
N TRP A 178 -12.47 20.50 8.21
CA TRP A 178 -11.95 20.57 6.85
C TRP A 178 -11.82 22.03 6.40
N LYS A 179 -10.64 22.39 5.94
CA LYS A 179 -10.33 23.69 5.34
C LYS A 179 -10.15 23.52 3.83
N LEU A 180 -10.95 24.22 3.04
CA LEU A 180 -10.79 24.29 1.59
C LEU A 180 -9.54 25.10 1.24
N LEU A 181 -8.80 24.61 0.21
CA LEU A 181 -7.60 25.24 -0.33
C LEU A 181 -7.81 25.61 -1.81
N PRO A 182 -8.46 26.72 -2.13
CA PRO A 182 -8.77 27.07 -3.52
C PRO A 182 -7.54 27.23 -4.43
N GLY A 183 -6.38 27.60 -3.86
CA GLY A 183 -5.12 27.73 -4.57
C GLY A 183 -4.41 26.38 -4.85
N ALA A 184 -4.81 25.30 -4.16
CA ALA A 184 -4.36 23.94 -4.48
C ALA A 184 -5.23 23.38 -5.62
N ALA A 185 -5.16 24.03 -6.78
CA ALA A 185 -5.98 23.74 -7.96
C ALA A 185 -5.76 22.31 -8.49
N VAL A 186 -6.82 21.66 -8.95
CA VAL A 186 -6.76 20.26 -9.44
C VAL A 186 -6.30 20.17 -10.90
N GLU A 187 -6.51 21.21 -11.68
CA GLU A 187 -6.29 21.25 -13.12
C GLU A 187 -4.87 20.82 -13.54
N PRO A 188 -3.78 21.23 -12.83
CA PRO A 188 -2.42 20.84 -13.23
C PRO A 188 -2.13 19.33 -13.13
N MET A 189 -2.91 18.57 -12.35
CA MET A 189 -2.69 17.13 -12.18
C MET A 189 -3.64 16.25 -13.02
N LEU A 190 -4.52 16.84 -13.83
CA LEU A 190 -5.48 16.08 -14.62
C LEU A 190 -4.77 15.16 -15.64
N THR A 191 -5.29 13.95 -15.78
CA THR A 191 -4.95 13.04 -16.87
C THR A 191 -5.80 13.35 -18.09
N TYR A 192 -5.47 12.72 -19.18
CA TYR A 192 -6.33 12.73 -20.37
C TYR A 192 -7.04 11.37 -20.47
N ASP A 193 -8.20 11.24 -19.84
CA ASP A 193 -9.02 10.03 -19.87
C ASP A 193 -10.17 10.16 -20.87
N HIS A 194 -10.51 9.10 -21.59
CA HIS A 194 -11.59 9.13 -22.58
C HIS A 194 -13.00 9.22 -21.95
N GLU A 195 -13.13 8.92 -20.65
CA GLU A 195 -14.35 9.17 -19.88
C GLU A 195 -14.42 10.63 -19.36
N GLY A 196 -13.41 11.44 -19.68
CA GLY A 196 -13.31 12.85 -19.35
C GLY A 196 -13.24 13.08 -17.85
N ILE A 197 -13.75 14.22 -17.42
CA ILE A 197 -13.63 14.74 -16.06
C ILE A 197 -14.10 13.77 -14.96
N PHE A 198 -14.88 12.76 -15.28
CA PHE A 198 -15.28 11.70 -14.35
C PHE A 198 -14.10 10.88 -13.84
N ARG A 199 -13.00 10.80 -14.63
CA ARG A 199 -11.82 10.01 -14.34
C ARG A 199 -10.53 10.81 -14.22
N GLU A 200 -10.45 11.97 -14.86
CA GLU A 200 -9.22 12.75 -15.05
C GLU A 200 -8.52 13.14 -13.74
N ASP A 201 -9.25 13.31 -12.64
CA ASP A 201 -8.75 13.74 -11.33
C ASP A 201 -8.69 12.61 -10.29
N ASN A 202 -8.81 11.34 -10.71
CA ASN A 202 -8.85 10.18 -9.82
C ASN A 202 -7.45 9.66 -9.49
N HIS A 203 -7.29 9.14 -8.26
CA HIS A 203 -6.11 8.37 -7.82
C HIS A 203 -4.77 9.08 -7.99
N ALA A 204 -4.68 10.37 -7.63
CA ALA A 204 -3.42 11.10 -7.63
C ALA A 204 -2.35 10.41 -6.76
N TRP A 205 -1.10 10.39 -7.23
CA TRP A 205 0.03 9.83 -6.50
C TRP A 205 0.64 10.90 -5.61
N LEU A 206 0.32 10.88 -4.33
CA LEU A 206 0.65 11.93 -3.38
C LEU A 206 1.79 11.50 -2.44
N PHE A 207 2.82 12.30 -2.36
CA PHE A 207 3.97 12.11 -1.48
C PHE A 207 4.14 13.36 -0.60
N PRO A 208 3.69 13.32 0.65
CA PRO A 208 3.90 14.42 1.59
C PRO A 208 5.39 14.62 1.83
N TRP A 209 5.79 15.90 1.98
CA TRP A 209 7.17 16.29 2.12
C TRP A 209 7.31 17.39 3.18
N SER A 210 8.46 18.05 3.21
CA SER A 210 8.78 19.10 4.18
C SER A 210 7.78 20.26 4.14
N ASP A 211 7.62 20.95 5.28
CA ASP A 211 6.83 22.18 5.41
C ASP A 211 5.36 22.06 4.98
N GLY A 212 4.74 20.88 5.20
CA GLY A 212 3.35 20.64 4.83
C GLY A 212 3.10 20.59 3.32
N SER A 213 4.15 20.53 2.49
CA SER A 213 4.02 20.36 1.05
C SER A 213 3.71 18.92 0.66
N VAL A 214 3.13 18.74 -0.53
CA VAL A 214 2.83 17.44 -1.13
C VAL A 214 3.35 17.42 -2.56
N PHE A 215 4.17 16.44 -2.89
CA PHE A 215 4.58 16.16 -4.25
C PHE A 215 3.58 15.22 -4.92
N GLN A 216 3.00 15.64 -6.04
CA GLN A 216 2.15 14.80 -6.88
C GLN A 216 3.01 14.26 -8.03
N ALA A 217 3.20 12.93 -8.05
CA ALA A 217 4.08 12.24 -8.99
C ALA A 217 3.36 11.69 -10.24
N GLY A 218 2.04 11.67 -10.24
CA GLY A 218 1.18 11.09 -11.27
C GLY A 218 -0.27 10.95 -10.78
N PRO A 219 -1.10 10.17 -11.49
CA PRO A 219 -0.86 9.35 -12.68
C PRO A 219 -0.71 10.16 -13.99
N SER A 220 -0.95 11.46 -13.96
CA SER A 220 -0.76 12.35 -15.12
C SER A 220 0.69 12.36 -15.62
N LYS A 221 0.88 12.83 -16.85
CA LYS A 221 2.22 13.13 -17.39
C LYS A 221 2.92 14.19 -16.57
N ALA A 222 2.19 15.21 -16.10
CA ALA A 222 2.70 16.30 -15.29
C ALA A 222 2.90 15.88 -13.83
N MET A 223 3.92 16.46 -13.20
CA MET A 223 4.17 16.39 -11.77
C MET A 223 4.09 17.78 -11.17
N ASN A 224 3.62 17.87 -9.92
CA ASN A 224 3.36 19.15 -9.27
C ASN A 224 3.76 19.13 -7.79
N TRP A 225 4.11 20.29 -7.26
CA TRP A 225 4.17 20.59 -5.84
C TRP A 225 2.89 21.28 -5.39
N TYR A 226 2.25 20.74 -4.38
CA TYR A 226 1.12 21.34 -3.70
C TYR A 226 1.56 21.93 -2.36
N TYR A 227 1.02 23.08 -2.02
CA TYR A 227 1.24 23.78 -0.75
C TYR A 227 -0.06 23.83 0.01
N THR A 228 -0.01 23.63 1.34
CA THR A 228 -1.21 23.49 2.17
C THR A 228 -1.44 24.67 3.11
N ASP A 229 -0.53 25.63 3.15
CA ASP A 229 -0.67 26.85 3.94
C ASP A 229 -1.59 27.88 3.28
N GLY A 230 -2.14 28.78 4.10
CA GLY A 230 -3.00 29.88 3.61
C GLY A 230 -4.19 29.36 2.80
N ASN A 231 -4.29 29.75 1.54
CA ASN A 231 -5.30 29.28 0.59
C ASN A 231 -4.84 28.07 -0.24
N GLY A 232 -3.68 27.51 0.09
CA GLY A 232 -3.04 26.50 -0.72
C GLY A 232 -2.35 27.09 -1.96
N GLY A 233 -1.68 26.22 -2.71
CA GLY A 233 -1.00 26.60 -3.94
C GLY A 233 -0.57 25.36 -4.72
N VAL A 234 -0.18 25.58 -5.98
CA VAL A 234 0.40 24.54 -6.83
C VAL A 234 1.46 25.14 -7.74
N THR A 235 2.58 24.43 -7.91
CA THR A 235 3.62 24.78 -8.88
C THR A 235 4.05 23.56 -9.68
N PRO A 236 4.34 23.69 -10.99
CA PRO A 236 4.83 22.59 -11.80
C PRO A 236 6.17 22.05 -11.29
N ALA A 237 6.34 20.74 -11.31
CA ALA A 237 7.57 20.04 -10.92
C ALA A 237 8.19 19.23 -12.05
N GLY A 238 7.73 19.37 -13.28
CA GLY A 238 8.22 18.69 -14.46
C GLY A 238 7.27 17.66 -15.04
N VAL A 239 7.78 16.80 -15.89
CA VAL A 239 7.03 15.77 -16.62
C VAL A 239 7.58 14.40 -16.24
N ARG A 240 6.69 13.49 -15.77
CA ARG A 240 7.04 12.11 -15.46
C ARG A 240 7.29 11.27 -16.70
N ASP A 241 6.37 11.34 -17.64
CA ASP A 241 6.42 10.64 -18.92
C ASP A 241 5.83 11.55 -20.01
N PRO A 242 6.57 11.90 -21.07
CA PRO A 242 6.03 12.77 -22.12
C PRO A 242 4.97 12.10 -22.98
N ASN A 243 4.90 10.75 -22.97
CA ASN A 243 4.06 9.99 -23.88
C ASN A 243 2.73 9.58 -23.24
N ASN A 244 2.75 9.09 -21.99
CA ASN A 244 1.59 8.40 -21.39
C ASN A 244 1.23 8.95 -20.01
N ASP A 245 -0.06 9.09 -19.76
CA ASP A 245 -0.62 8.99 -18.43
C ASP A 245 -0.49 7.55 -17.94
N ALA A 246 -0.61 7.32 -16.64
CA ALA A 246 -0.46 6.00 -16.03
C ALA A 246 -1.62 5.71 -15.08
N MET A 247 -2.85 5.82 -15.59
CA MET A 247 -4.05 5.52 -14.81
C MET A 247 -3.95 4.13 -14.18
N CYS A 248 -4.25 4.01 -12.89
CA CYS A 248 -4.13 2.76 -12.15
C CYS A 248 -2.75 2.10 -12.20
N GLY A 249 -1.70 2.91 -12.36
CA GLY A 249 -0.32 2.50 -12.21
C GLY A 249 0.10 2.48 -10.75
N VAL A 250 1.30 1.92 -10.50
CA VAL A 250 1.84 1.77 -9.14
C VAL A 250 2.89 2.84 -8.83
N ASN A 251 2.99 3.21 -7.55
CA ASN A 251 3.95 4.18 -7.08
C ASN A 251 4.31 3.97 -5.61
N VAL A 252 5.59 4.16 -5.24
CA VAL A 252 6.04 4.06 -3.85
C VAL A 252 7.34 4.83 -3.63
N MET A 253 7.48 5.47 -2.47
CA MET A 253 8.76 6.06 -2.02
C MET A 253 9.59 4.96 -1.32
N TYR A 254 10.65 4.51 -1.99
CA TYR A 254 11.48 3.39 -1.53
C TYR A 254 12.74 3.82 -0.77
N ASP A 255 13.10 5.09 -0.88
CA ASP A 255 14.20 5.74 -0.16
C ASP A 255 13.87 7.23 -0.02
N ILE A 256 14.63 7.97 0.79
CA ILE A 256 14.40 9.39 1.06
C ILE A 256 14.42 10.18 -0.26
N GLY A 257 13.27 10.74 -0.63
CA GLY A 257 13.08 11.50 -1.86
C GLY A 257 13.22 10.68 -3.15
N LYS A 258 13.19 9.35 -3.08
CA LYS A 258 13.26 8.44 -4.24
C LYS A 258 11.93 7.70 -4.40
N ILE A 259 11.28 7.93 -5.51
CA ILE A 259 9.98 7.37 -5.85
C ILE A 259 10.14 6.45 -7.05
N PHE A 260 9.60 5.24 -6.95
CA PHE A 260 9.43 4.32 -8.06
C PHE A 260 8.00 4.43 -8.58
N SER A 261 7.82 4.42 -9.89
CA SER A 261 6.51 4.31 -10.53
C SER A 261 6.57 3.39 -11.75
N ALA A 262 5.51 2.63 -11.99
CA ALA A 262 5.45 1.70 -13.12
C ALA A 262 4.03 1.35 -13.55
N GLY A 263 3.89 0.86 -14.77
CA GLY A 263 2.65 0.34 -15.31
C GLY A 263 1.54 1.38 -15.45
N GLY A 264 0.30 0.94 -15.22
CA GLY A 264 -0.90 1.69 -15.48
C GLY A 264 -1.38 1.53 -16.91
N SER A 265 -2.22 2.44 -17.34
CA SER A 265 -2.72 2.53 -18.72
C SER A 265 -2.99 4.00 -19.08
N GLN A 266 -3.12 4.29 -20.37
CA GLN A 266 -3.46 5.66 -20.82
C GLN A 266 -4.82 6.10 -20.29
N TYR A 267 -5.78 5.18 -20.20
CA TYR A 267 -7.14 5.42 -19.72
C TYR A 267 -7.47 4.50 -18.54
N TYR A 268 -8.41 4.90 -17.72
CA TYR A 268 -8.83 4.15 -16.53
C TYR A 268 -9.34 2.75 -16.88
N ASP A 269 -10.10 2.64 -17.98
CA ASP A 269 -10.75 1.43 -18.44
C ASP A 269 -10.63 1.28 -19.95
N ARG A 270 -10.71 0.05 -20.47
CA ARG A 270 -10.68 -0.29 -21.89
C ARG A 270 -9.44 0.23 -22.64
N ALA A 271 -8.27 0.02 -22.05
CA ALA A 271 -6.99 0.41 -22.63
C ALA A 271 -5.91 -0.66 -22.39
N PRO A 272 -4.92 -0.79 -23.29
CA PRO A 272 -3.75 -1.62 -23.03
C PRO A 272 -3.01 -1.16 -21.77
N GLY A 273 -2.56 -2.14 -20.97
CA GLY A 273 -1.64 -1.89 -19.85
C GLY A 273 -0.27 -1.41 -20.38
N LEU A 274 0.46 -0.74 -19.51
CA LEU A 274 1.82 -0.26 -19.76
C LEU A 274 2.83 -1.09 -18.97
N SER A 275 4.04 -1.24 -19.52
CA SER A 275 5.19 -1.85 -18.84
C SER A 275 6.28 -0.83 -18.49
N VAL A 276 6.08 0.43 -18.83
CA VAL A 276 7.04 1.52 -18.60
C VAL A 276 7.23 1.75 -17.09
N ALA A 277 8.48 2.01 -16.69
CA ALA A 277 8.81 2.31 -15.30
C ALA A 277 9.78 3.50 -15.19
N HIS A 278 9.70 4.23 -14.07
CA HIS A 278 10.52 5.41 -13.82
C HIS A 278 11.01 5.46 -12.38
N LEU A 279 12.21 6.02 -12.18
CA LEU A 279 12.64 6.57 -10.90
C LEU A 279 12.49 8.09 -10.93
N ILE A 280 11.82 8.61 -9.92
CA ILE A 280 11.59 10.04 -9.73
C ILE A 280 12.35 10.44 -8.47
N SER A 281 13.17 11.50 -8.56
CA SER A 281 13.92 12.02 -7.42
C SER A 281 13.47 13.42 -7.10
N ILE A 282 13.07 13.62 -5.84
CA ILE A 282 12.73 14.92 -5.27
C ILE A 282 13.74 15.26 -4.16
N ASN A 283 13.97 16.54 -3.96
CA ASN A 283 14.88 17.01 -2.92
C ASN A 283 14.29 18.25 -2.24
N GLN A 284 14.30 19.38 -2.92
CA GLN A 284 13.84 20.65 -2.39
C GLN A 284 12.40 20.92 -2.82
N VAL A 285 11.58 21.41 -1.88
CA VAL A 285 10.20 21.85 -2.15
C VAL A 285 10.18 22.91 -3.25
N GLY A 286 9.28 22.76 -4.22
CA GLY A 286 9.13 23.68 -5.35
C GLY A 286 10.16 23.48 -6.49
N ALA A 287 11.21 22.67 -6.29
CA ALA A 287 12.17 22.38 -7.35
C ALA A 287 11.62 21.32 -8.34
N PRO A 288 12.06 21.36 -9.61
CA PRO A 288 11.76 20.29 -10.55
C PRO A 288 12.28 18.95 -10.08
N ALA A 289 11.50 17.90 -10.28
CA ALA A 289 11.95 16.52 -10.02
C ALA A 289 12.85 16.02 -11.14
N ALA A 290 13.84 15.22 -10.78
CA ALA A 290 14.63 14.48 -11.77
C ALA A 290 13.93 13.14 -12.07
N VAL A 291 13.81 12.80 -13.36
CA VAL A 291 13.17 11.56 -13.82
C VAL A 291 14.17 10.74 -14.60
N GLU A 292 14.23 9.46 -14.27
CA GLU A 292 15.01 8.47 -15.01
C GLU A 292 14.05 7.37 -15.50
N GLN A 293 14.00 7.14 -16.80
CA GLN A 293 13.28 6.00 -17.37
C GLN A 293 14.09 4.73 -17.13
N LEU A 294 13.43 3.71 -16.62
CA LEU A 294 13.99 2.39 -16.35
C LEU A 294 13.81 1.46 -17.56
N PRO A 295 14.47 0.28 -17.56
CA PRO A 295 14.02 -0.84 -18.37
C PRO A 295 12.55 -1.14 -18.09
N ASN A 296 11.82 -1.58 -19.10
CA ASN A 296 10.41 -1.95 -18.94
C ASN A 296 10.27 -3.19 -18.03
N MET A 297 9.16 -3.26 -17.31
CA MET A 297 8.71 -4.52 -16.70
C MET A 297 8.53 -5.59 -17.77
N LYS A 298 8.64 -6.85 -17.40
CA LYS A 298 8.35 -7.98 -18.29
C LYS A 298 6.89 -8.00 -18.72
N TYR A 299 5.99 -7.65 -17.79
CA TYR A 299 4.55 -7.66 -18.00
C TYR A 299 3.99 -6.23 -17.96
N ALA A 300 3.17 -5.90 -18.97
CA ALA A 300 2.33 -4.72 -18.89
C ALA A 300 1.25 -4.91 -17.81
N ARG A 301 1.00 -3.89 -16.98
CA ARG A 301 0.09 -4.00 -15.84
C ARG A 301 -0.69 -2.70 -15.59
N ALA A 302 -2.01 -2.76 -15.68
CA ALA A 302 -2.92 -1.84 -15.02
C ALA A 302 -3.49 -2.53 -13.77
N PHE A 303 -3.93 -1.77 -12.77
CA PHE A 303 -4.52 -2.28 -11.51
C PHE A 303 -3.59 -3.17 -10.67
N ALA A 304 -2.29 -3.08 -10.88
CA ALA A 304 -1.30 -3.76 -10.05
C ALA A 304 -1.16 -3.09 -8.68
N ASN A 305 -0.53 -3.77 -7.73
CA ASN A 305 -0.14 -3.21 -6.44
C ASN A 305 1.38 -3.18 -6.28
N VAL A 306 1.87 -2.33 -5.38
CA VAL A 306 3.31 -2.19 -5.10
C VAL A 306 3.57 -2.12 -3.60
N VAL A 307 4.64 -2.81 -3.18
CA VAL A 307 5.07 -2.83 -1.79
C VAL A 307 6.59 -2.61 -1.73
N VAL A 308 7.04 -1.62 -0.94
CA VAL A 308 8.46 -1.50 -0.62
C VAL A 308 8.85 -2.48 0.48
N LEU A 309 9.91 -3.24 0.24
CA LEU A 309 10.38 -4.29 1.14
C LEU A 309 11.45 -3.75 2.12
N PRO A 310 11.67 -4.43 3.27
CA PRO A 310 12.66 -4.02 4.26
C PRO A 310 14.09 -3.88 3.73
N ASP A 311 14.48 -4.71 2.74
CA ASP A 311 15.79 -4.66 2.07
C ASP A 311 15.92 -3.52 1.03
N GLY A 312 14.84 -2.75 0.82
CA GLY A 312 14.77 -1.64 -0.12
C GLY A 312 14.37 -2.02 -1.54
N LYS A 313 14.13 -3.29 -1.81
CA LYS A 313 13.57 -3.73 -3.10
C LYS A 313 12.08 -3.45 -3.15
N ILE A 314 11.53 -3.50 -4.36
CA ILE A 314 10.14 -3.12 -4.64
C ILE A 314 9.44 -4.31 -5.28
N LEU A 315 8.38 -4.79 -4.63
CA LEU A 315 7.56 -5.90 -5.12
C LEU A 315 6.33 -5.33 -5.85
N ILE A 316 6.10 -5.78 -7.08
CA ILE A 316 4.91 -5.46 -7.87
C ILE A 316 4.09 -6.74 -8.04
N THR A 317 2.80 -6.71 -7.67
CA THR A 317 1.91 -7.88 -7.67
C THR A 317 0.67 -7.63 -8.50
N GLY A 318 0.10 -8.68 -9.06
CA GLY A 318 -1.18 -8.65 -9.78
C GLY A 318 -1.21 -7.73 -11.01
N GLY A 319 -2.39 -7.26 -11.33
CA GLY A 319 -2.68 -6.40 -12.47
C GLY A 319 -3.10 -7.16 -13.72
N GLN A 320 -3.38 -6.40 -14.77
CA GLN A 320 -3.92 -6.87 -16.05
C GLN A 320 -3.15 -6.27 -17.23
N GLY A 321 -2.87 -7.06 -18.25
CA GLY A 321 -2.27 -6.60 -19.51
C GLY A 321 -3.19 -5.67 -20.30
N TYR A 322 -4.49 -5.74 -20.07
CA TYR A 322 -5.50 -4.83 -20.60
C TYR A 322 -6.41 -4.33 -19.49
N ALA A 323 -6.43 -3.02 -19.26
CA ALA A 323 -7.26 -2.38 -18.24
C ALA A 323 -8.74 -2.60 -18.58
N GLN A 324 -9.39 -3.49 -17.87
CA GLN A 324 -10.83 -3.70 -17.91
C GLN A 324 -11.32 -4.04 -16.53
N GLY A 325 -11.90 -3.05 -15.86
CA GLY A 325 -12.41 -3.19 -14.51
C GLY A 325 -13.37 -4.36 -14.36
N PHE A 326 -13.36 -5.00 -13.18
CA PHE A 326 -14.26 -6.10 -12.78
C PHE A 326 -14.09 -7.41 -13.58
N THR A 327 -13.02 -7.57 -14.33
CA THR A 327 -12.75 -8.79 -15.12
C THR A 327 -11.35 -9.32 -14.86
N ASP A 328 -11.11 -10.59 -15.19
CA ASP A 328 -9.77 -11.20 -15.21
C ASP A 328 -9.16 -11.18 -16.60
N ARG A 329 -9.39 -10.14 -17.37
CA ARG A 329 -8.84 -10.03 -18.72
C ARG A 329 -7.32 -9.88 -18.69
N GLU A 330 -6.60 -10.76 -19.36
CA GLU A 330 -5.13 -10.76 -19.43
C GLU A 330 -4.46 -10.62 -18.05
N PRO A 331 -4.80 -11.49 -17.07
CA PRO A 331 -4.32 -11.35 -15.71
C PRO A 331 -2.81 -11.64 -15.60
N VAL A 332 -2.11 -10.91 -14.76
CA VAL A 332 -0.69 -11.14 -14.50
C VAL A 332 -0.53 -11.84 -13.16
N PHE A 333 -0.13 -13.11 -13.19
CA PHE A 333 0.05 -13.95 -12.00
C PHE A 333 1.43 -13.80 -11.36
N ASN A 334 2.46 -13.53 -12.18
CA ASN A 334 3.84 -13.47 -11.71
C ASN A 334 4.16 -12.10 -11.15
N PRO A 335 4.49 -11.96 -9.86
CA PRO A 335 5.07 -10.73 -9.34
C PRO A 335 6.40 -10.43 -9.99
N GLU A 336 6.79 -9.15 -9.98
CA GLU A 336 8.14 -8.72 -10.34
C GLU A 336 8.78 -8.00 -9.17
N LEU A 337 10.03 -8.33 -8.90
CA LEU A 337 10.85 -7.67 -7.90
C LEU A 337 11.82 -6.73 -8.59
N PHE A 338 11.69 -5.44 -8.32
CA PHE A 338 12.63 -4.43 -8.79
C PHE A 338 13.71 -4.18 -7.74
N ASP A 339 14.99 -4.25 -8.17
CA ASP A 339 16.14 -3.89 -7.35
C ASP A 339 16.65 -2.52 -7.78
N PRO A 340 16.49 -1.47 -6.94
CA PRO A 340 16.94 -0.12 -7.27
C PRO A 340 18.46 0.02 -7.42
N ALA A 341 19.25 -0.86 -6.80
CA ALA A 341 20.71 -0.82 -6.87
C ALA A 341 21.23 -1.28 -8.23
N THR A 342 20.62 -2.30 -8.82
CA THR A 342 20.98 -2.85 -10.12
C THR A 342 20.07 -2.34 -11.25
N LYS A 343 18.93 -1.72 -10.91
CA LYS A 343 17.88 -1.27 -11.84
C LYS A 343 17.33 -2.39 -12.70
N THR A 344 17.16 -3.57 -12.11
CA THR A 344 16.68 -4.78 -12.80
C THR A 344 15.39 -5.31 -12.20
N PHE A 345 14.56 -5.91 -13.05
CA PHE A 345 13.37 -6.64 -12.66
C PHE A 345 13.66 -8.13 -12.64
N THR A 346 13.18 -8.83 -11.61
CA THR A 346 13.23 -10.30 -11.49
C THR A 346 11.83 -10.83 -11.36
N GLU A 347 11.45 -11.76 -12.22
CA GLU A 347 10.18 -12.47 -12.15
C GLU A 347 10.17 -13.44 -10.96
N LEU A 348 9.06 -13.49 -10.23
CA LEU A 348 8.89 -14.31 -9.05
C LEU A 348 7.83 -15.40 -9.26
N ALA A 349 7.64 -16.28 -8.25
CA ALA A 349 6.67 -17.35 -8.26
C ALA A 349 5.23 -16.81 -8.48
N ALA A 350 4.50 -17.43 -9.39
CA ALA A 350 3.14 -17.02 -9.74
C ALA A 350 2.17 -17.18 -8.57
N GLU A 351 1.30 -16.18 -8.37
CA GLU A 351 0.14 -16.26 -7.48
C GLU A 351 -0.91 -17.22 -8.07
N ALA A 352 -1.70 -17.88 -7.22
CA ALA A 352 -2.69 -18.86 -7.70
C ALA A 352 -3.95 -18.21 -8.28
N ILE A 353 -4.24 -16.97 -7.88
CA ILE A 353 -5.50 -16.28 -8.20
C ILE A 353 -5.17 -14.91 -8.78
N PRO A 354 -5.86 -14.48 -9.86
CA PRO A 354 -5.70 -13.14 -10.41
C PRO A 354 -5.97 -12.06 -9.36
N ARG A 355 -5.18 -10.97 -9.39
CA ARG A 355 -5.42 -9.77 -8.60
C ARG A 355 -5.62 -8.61 -9.55
N ASN A 356 -6.87 -8.35 -9.83
CA ASN A 356 -7.32 -7.36 -10.80
C ASN A 356 -7.77 -6.05 -10.11
N TYR A 357 -8.63 -5.29 -10.75
CA TYR A 357 -9.25 -4.09 -10.19
C TYR A 357 -9.88 -4.35 -8.82
N HIS A 358 -9.64 -3.45 -7.84
CA HIS A 358 -9.98 -3.55 -6.42
C HIS A 358 -9.11 -4.54 -5.61
N SER A 359 -8.04 -5.10 -6.16
CA SER A 359 -7.10 -5.86 -5.36
C SER A 359 -6.22 -4.95 -4.50
N VAL A 360 -5.66 -5.53 -3.45
CA VAL A 360 -4.77 -4.86 -2.49
C VAL A 360 -3.53 -5.70 -2.23
N SER A 361 -2.38 -5.04 -2.00
CA SER A 361 -1.20 -5.69 -1.41
C SER A 361 -0.56 -4.79 -0.36
N ILE A 362 -0.15 -5.40 0.76
CA ILE A 362 0.38 -4.66 1.89
C ILE A 362 1.45 -5.47 2.64
N LEU A 363 2.50 -4.76 3.12
CA LEU A 363 3.59 -5.36 3.92
C LEU A 363 3.08 -5.74 5.32
N LEU A 364 3.42 -6.95 5.76
CA LEU A 364 3.16 -7.44 7.10
C LEU A 364 4.41 -7.29 8.00
N ALA A 365 4.20 -7.26 9.31
CA ALA A 365 5.30 -7.04 10.27
C ALA A 365 6.36 -8.13 10.25
N ASP A 366 6.04 -9.34 9.80
CA ASP A 366 7.00 -10.43 9.67
C ASP A 366 7.85 -10.36 8.38
N GLY A 367 7.63 -9.33 7.56
CA GLY A 367 8.33 -9.12 6.29
C GLY A 367 7.72 -9.89 5.12
N THR A 368 6.60 -10.57 5.31
CA THR A 368 5.79 -11.13 4.21
C THR A 368 4.85 -10.08 3.62
N VAL A 369 4.19 -10.39 2.52
CA VAL A 369 3.26 -9.48 1.85
C VAL A 369 1.91 -10.16 1.67
N PHE A 370 0.84 -9.54 2.16
CA PHE A 370 -0.52 -9.94 1.83
C PHE A 370 -0.89 -9.42 0.44
N SER A 371 -1.51 -10.28 -0.37
CA SER A 371 -2.12 -9.94 -1.67
C SER A 371 -3.54 -10.53 -1.68
N GLY A 372 -4.55 -9.72 -1.98
CA GLY A 372 -5.93 -10.20 -1.91
C GLY A 372 -6.93 -9.28 -2.60
N GLY A 373 -8.18 -9.73 -2.64
CA GLY A 373 -9.26 -8.99 -3.27
C GLY A 373 -9.23 -9.03 -4.80
N GLY A 374 -10.01 -8.18 -5.39
CA GLY A 374 -10.28 -8.05 -6.82
C GLY A 374 -11.75 -8.29 -7.16
N GLY A 375 -12.29 -7.56 -8.13
CA GLY A 375 -13.70 -7.63 -8.52
C GLY A 375 -14.58 -6.63 -7.78
N LEU A 376 -15.66 -7.06 -7.23
CA LEU A 376 -16.78 -6.36 -6.61
C LEU A 376 -17.78 -5.79 -7.61
N CYS A 377 -18.86 -6.49 -7.80
CA CYS A 377 -19.92 -6.20 -8.76
C CYS A 377 -20.69 -4.90 -8.46
N TYR A 378 -21.05 -4.16 -9.52
CA TYR A 378 -22.00 -3.05 -9.41
C TYR A 378 -23.43 -3.56 -9.39
N ASP A 379 -24.17 -3.28 -8.32
CA ASP A 379 -25.59 -3.59 -8.15
C ASP A 379 -26.39 -2.26 -8.14
N ASP A 380 -27.21 -2.06 -9.17
CA ASP A 380 -28.06 -0.87 -9.29
C ASP A 380 -29.43 -1.02 -8.58
N GLY A 381 -29.61 -2.10 -7.80
CA GLY A 381 -30.86 -2.39 -7.08
C GLY A 381 -31.98 -2.96 -7.95
N SER A 382 -31.75 -3.17 -9.25
CA SER A 382 -32.73 -3.75 -10.18
C SER A 382 -32.75 -5.29 -10.20
N GLY A 383 -32.00 -5.90 -9.27
CA GLY A 383 -31.73 -7.32 -9.28
C GLY A 383 -30.42 -7.64 -9.97
N VAL A 384 -30.08 -8.71 -10.50
CA VAL A 384 -28.78 -9.01 -11.12
C VAL A 384 -28.52 -8.07 -12.28
N SER A 385 -27.66 -7.05 -12.06
CA SER A 385 -27.20 -6.19 -13.15
C SER A 385 -26.47 -7.02 -14.21
N GLN A 386 -26.58 -6.66 -15.48
CA GLN A 386 -25.82 -7.33 -16.53
C GLN A 386 -24.30 -7.26 -16.30
N ARG A 387 -23.85 -6.21 -15.61
CA ARG A 387 -22.44 -6.02 -15.25
C ARG A 387 -21.91 -7.08 -14.29
N CYS A 388 -22.74 -7.60 -13.39
CA CYS A 388 -22.34 -8.69 -12.48
C CYS A 388 -22.17 -10.04 -13.18
N ARG A 389 -22.72 -10.25 -14.34
CA ARG A 389 -22.56 -11.52 -15.07
C ARG A 389 -21.15 -11.74 -15.61
N ASP A 390 -20.45 -10.63 -15.89
CA ASP A 390 -19.09 -10.63 -16.43
C ASP A 390 -18.05 -10.29 -15.35
N THR A 391 -18.49 -9.98 -14.11
CA THR A 391 -17.60 -9.68 -12.98
C THR A 391 -17.02 -10.96 -12.41
N VAL A 392 -15.71 -10.96 -12.20
CA VAL A 392 -15.01 -12.03 -11.48
C VAL A 392 -14.55 -11.50 -10.13
N ASP A 393 -15.09 -12.08 -9.06
CA ASP A 393 -14.87 -11.65 -7.69
C ASP A 393 -13.90 -12.58 -6.97
N HIS A 394 -12.99 -12.00 -6.21
CA HIS A 394 -11.98 -12.72 -5.45
C HIS A 394 -12.09 -12.43 -3.93
N PRO A 395 -13.04 -13.05 -3.21
CA PRO A 395 -13.19 -12.91 -1.76
C PRO A 395 -12.12 -13.73 -1.03
N ASN A 396 -10.87 -13.53 -1.37
CA ASN A 396 -9.75 -14.29 -0.83
C ASN A 396 -8.44 -13.50 -0.94
N GLY A 397 -7.41 -14.02 -0.28
CA GLY A 397 -6.05 -13.52 -0.36
C GLY A 397 -5.04 -14.64 -0.18
N GLN A 398 -3.76 -14.32 -0.40
CA GLN A 398 -2.61 -15.16 -0.12
C GLN A 398 -1.51 -14.32 0.53
N ILE A 399 -0.62 -14.96 1.27
CA ILE A 399 0.57 -14.33 1.83
C ILE A 399 1.77 -14.77 1.00
N PHE A 400 2.48 -13.80 0.45
CA PHE A 400 3.73 -14.01 -0.27
C PHE A 400 4.92 -13.94 0.67
N THR A 401 5.78 -14.95 0.62
CA THR A 401 7.07 -15.00 1.32
C THR A 401 8.16 -14.55 0.33
N PRO A 402 8.71 -13.32 0.48
CA PRO A 402 9.73 -12.82 -0.43
C PRO A 402 11.03 -13.63 -0.41
N PRO A 403 11.86 -13.53 -1.47
CA PRO A 403 13.08 -14.32 -1.61
C PRO A 403 14.03 -14.23 -0.42
N TYR A 404 14.13 -13.06 0.24
CA TYR A 404 15.01 -12.90 1.40
C TYR A 404 14.64 -13.79 2.60
N LEU A 405 13.39 -14.24 2.71
CA LEU A 405 12.94 -15.18 3.76
C LEU A 405 13.10 -16.65 3.37
N THR A 406 13.43 -16.95 2.11
CA THR A 406 13.59 -18.33 1.62
C THR A 406 15.04 -18.76 1.48
N THR A 407 16.00 -17.91 1.85
CA THR A 407 17.44 -18.17 1.75
C THR A 407 17.94 -19.18 2.76
N GLY A 408 17.20 -19.45 3.84
CA GLY A 408 17.66 -20.24 4.98
C GLY A 408 18.65 -19.50 5.91
N ALA A 409 19.02 -18.26 5.59
CA ALA A 409 19.87 -17.45 6.47
C ALA A 409 19.11 -17.00 7.74
N PRO A 410 19.79 -16.90 8.89
CA PRO A 410 19.13 -16.50 10.13
C PRO A 410 18.62 -15.06 10.06
N ARG A 411 17.46 -14.84 10.62
CA ARG A 411 16.87 -13.50 10.77
C ARG A 411 17.48 -12.81 11.99
N PRO A 412 17.82 -11.51 11.91
CA PRO A 412 18.10 -10.72 13.10
C PRO A 412 16.87 -10.69 14.03
N VAL A 413 17.10 -10.62 15.33
CA VAL A 413 16.02 -10.51 16.31
C VAL A 413 16.20 -9.21 17.09
N ILE A 414 15.23 -8.30 16.98
CA ILE A 414 15.15 -7.12 17.82
C ILE A 414 14.58 -7.57 19.18
N SER A 415 15.45 -7.75 20.17
CA SER A 415 15.05 -8.21 21.50
C SER A 415 14.51 -7.07 22.38
N LYS A 416 14.94 -5.82 22.13
CA LYS A 416 14.52 -4.67 22.94
C LYS A 416 14.58 -3.37 22.12
N LEU A 417 13.58 -2.52 22.33
CA LEU A 417 13.62 -1.09 22.04
C LEU A 417 13.68 -0.32 23.37
N ALA A 418 14.56 0.67 23.49
CA ALA A 418 14.59 1.52 24.67
C ALA A 418 13.33 2.40 24.81
N SER A 419 12.74 2.77 23.66
CA SER A 419 11.46 3.48 23.56
C SER A 419 10.72 3.02 22.31
N SER A 420 9.39 2.93 22.38
CA SER A 420 8.51 2.74 21.22
C SER A 420 8.13 4.06 20.55
N THR A 421 8.52 5.20 21.12
CA THR A 421 8.22 6.53 20.60
C THR A 421 9.51 7.30 20.35
N VAL A 422 9.50 8.12 19.30
CA VAL A 422 10.64 8.95 18.89
C VAL A 422 10.12 10.18 18.14
N VAL A 423 10.87 11.28 18.16
CA VAL A 423 10.64 12.47 17.34
C VAL A 423 11.66 12.52 16.20
N PRO A 424 11.42 13.23 15.09
CA PRO A 424 12.44 13.49 14.09
C PRO A 424 13.70 14.09 14.70
N GLY A 425 14.88 13.64 14.24
CA GLY A 425 16.20 13.98 14.83
C GLY A 425 16.51 13.27 16.14
N GLY A 426 15.56 12.54 16.71
CA GLY A 426 15.74 11.79 17.96
C GLY A 426 16.48 10.46 17.77
N GLU A 427 16.87 9.86 18.90
CA GLU A 427 17.58 8.58 18.95
C GLU A 427 16.63 7.42 19.25
N LEU A 428 16.83 6.30 18.54
CA LEU A 428 16.30 4.99 18.88
C LEU A 428 17.45 4.06 19.26
N ARG A 429 17.40 3.51 20.49
CA ARG A 429 18.33 2.47 20.93
C ARG A 429 17.70 1.10 20.78
N VAL A 430 18.37 0.25 20.03
CA VAL A 430 17.88 -1.06 19.62
C VAL A 430 18.86 -2.13 20.08
N THR A 431 18.37 -3.15 20.76
CA THR A 431 19.18 -4.33 21.12
C THR A 431 18.84 -5.47 20.17
N ILE A 432 19.87 -6.03 19.55
CA ILE A 432 19.79 -7.20 18.67
C ILE A 432 20.30 -8.42 19.44
N GLU A 433 19.66 -9.57 19.33
CA GLU A 433 20.18 -10.81 19.89
C GLU A 433 21.54 -11.16 19.29
N GLY A 434 22.52 -11.42 20.14
CA GLY A 434 23.90 -11.68 19.77
C GLY A 434 24.68 -10.42 19.44
N SER A 435 24.67 -9.92 18.22
CA SER A 435 25.46 -8.76 17.79
C SER A 435 24.71 -7.88 16.81
N ALA A 436 24.81 -6.56 16.99
CA ALA A 436 24.30 -5.57 16.05
C ALA A 436 25.33 -5.19 14.96
N GLN A 437 26.53 -5.78 14.99
CA GLN A 437 27.57 -5.48 14.00
C GLN A 437 27.16 -5.95 12.60
N GLY A 438 27.19 -5.04 11.61
CA GLY A 438 26.80 -5.29 10.23
C GLY A 438 25.29 -5.37 9.99
N VAL A 439 24.46 -5.06 11.00
CA VAL A 439 23.01 -4.92 10.85
C VAL A 439 22.64 -3.51 10.38
N ALA A 440 21.92 -3.42 9.29
CA ALA A 440 21.26 -2.20 8.84
C ALA A 440 19.83 -2.13 9.39
N PHE A 441 19.21 -0.96 9.33
CA PHE A 441 17.82 -0.80 9.79
C PHE A 441 16.98 -0.12 8.72
N SER A 442 15.69 -0.41 8.75
CA SER A 442 14.72 0.13 7.80
C SER A 442 13.45 0.51 8.55
N LEU A 443 13.08 1.79 8.48
CA LEU A 443 11.75 2.23 8.86
C LEU A 443 10.83 2.18 7.66
N ILE A 444 9.67 1.52 7.79
CA ILE A 444 8.62 1.52 6.76
C ILE A 444 7.33 1.96 7.44
N ARG A 445 6.73 3.05 6.92
CA ARG A 445 5.49 3.56 7.50
C ARG A 445 4.37 2.55 7.31
N ILE A 446 3.64 2.26 8.40
CA ILE A 446 2.47 1.37 8.38
C ILE A 446 1.38 2.05 7.55
N GLY A 447 0.85 1.33 6.57
CA GLY A 447 0.03 1.91 5.53
C GLY A 447 -1.39 1.40 5.48
N SER A 448 -2.15 2.09 4.63
CA SER A 448 -3.47 1.73 4.15
C SER A 448 -3.47 1.72 2.63
N VAL A 449 -4.19 0.79 2.01
CA VAL A 449 -4.22 0.62 0.56
C VAL A 449 -5.64 0.42 0.05
N THR A 450 -5.97 1.10 -1.02
CA THR A 450 -7.18 0.88 -1.82
C THR A 450 -6.94 1.34 -3.26
N HIS A 451 -7.52 0.69 -4.26
CA HIS A 451 -7.44 1.09 -5.66
C HIS A 451 -6.02 1.40 -6.15
N ASN A 452 -5.04 0.55 -5.79
CA ASN A 452 -3.60 0.69 -6.12
C ASN A 452 -2.89 1.86 -5.41
N ILE A 453 -3.57 2.61 -4.55
CA ILE A 453 -3.01 3.76 -3.85
C ILE A 453 -2.70 3.40 -2.41
N ASN A 454 -1.43 3.61 -2.03
CA ASN A 454 -0.94 3.56 -0.66
C ASN A 454 -0.03 4.78 -0.43
N SER A 455 -0.63 5.94 -0.22
CA SER A 455 0.08 7.20 0.03
C SER A 455 0.77 7.26 1.40
N ASP A 456 0.45 6.34 2.29
CA ASP A 456 1.09 6.21 3.60
C ASP A 456 2.46 5.55 3.50
N GLN A 457 2.62 4.57 2.61
CA GLN A 457 3.79 3.72 2.52
C GLN A 457 5.02 4.50 2.05
N ARG A 458 6.08 4.46 2.84
CA ARG A 458 7.43 4.90 2.45
C ARG A 458 8.47 4.19 3.28
N ARG A 459 9.68 4.07 2.74
CA ARG A 459 10.83 3.51 3.43
C ARG A 459 11.88 4.58 3.72
N VAL A 460 12.43 4.55 4.93
CA VAL A 460 13.57 5.37 5.37
C VAL A 460 14.66 4.42 5.85
N PRO A 461 15.77 4.28 5.11
CA PRO A 461 16.90 3.50 5.56
C PRO A 461 17.60 4.21 6.73
N LEU A 462 18.03 3.43 7.74
CA LEU A 462 18.77 3.94 8.88
C LEU A 462 20.09 3.19 9.03
N VAL A 463 21.17 3.95 9.11
CA VAL A 463 22.50 3.44 9.45
C VAL A 463 22.76 3.74 10.91
N PRO A 464 23.22 2.79 11.74
CA PRO A 464 23.59 3.06 13.11
C PRO A 464 24.66 4.15 13.22
N GLU A 465 24.45 5.15 14.09
CA GLU A 465 25.48 6.11 14.46
C GLU A 465 26.61 5.44 15.25
N SER A 466 26.23 4.46 16.07
CA SER A 466 27.18 3.65 16.82
C SER A 466 26.64 2.24 17.07
N VAL A 467 27.54 1.29 17.20
CA VAL A 467 27.25 -0.10 17.58
C VAL A 467 28.19 -0.48 18.72
N ASN A 468 27.62 -0.99 19.83
CA ASN A 468 28.37 -1.51 20.97
C ASN A 468 27.83 -2.90 21.34
N GLY A 469 28.51 -3.95 20.87
CA GLY A 469 28.07 -5.32 21.05
C GLY A 469 26.70 -5.60 20.41
N ALA A 470 25.71 -5.81 21.25
CA ALA A 470 24.33 -6.04 20.85
C ALA A 470 23.51 -4.77 20.64
N GLU A 471 23.97 -3.62 21.12
CA GLU A 471 23.23 -2.36 21.06
C GLU A 471 23.63 -1.55 19.80
N ALA A 472 22.63 -1.05 19.09
CA ALA A 472 22.75 -0.08 18.01
C ALA A 472 22.02 1.21 18.40
N VAL A 473 22.64 2.36 18.11
CA VAL A 473 22.02 3.68 18.25
C VAL A 473 21.68 4.20 16.87
N LEU A 474 20.41 4.47 16.61
CA LEU A 474 19.89 4.99 15.36
C LEU A 474 19.43 6.43 15.57
N ARG A 475 19.79 7.33 14.66
CA ARG A 475 19.22 8.67 14.61
C ARG A 475 18.25 8.79 13.45
N LEU A 476 17.05 9.28 13.73
CA LEU A 476 16.07 9.57 12.71
C LEU A 476 16.45 10.87 11.96
N PRO A 477 16.12 10.97 10.66
CA PRO A 477 16.12 12.27 9.97
C PRO A 477 15.34 13.32 10.75
N GLY A 478 15.83 14.57 10.76
CA GLY A 478 15.25 15.66 11.54
C GLY A 478 14.03 16.34 10.91
N ASP A 479 13.57 15.88 9.77
CA ASP A 479 12.47 16.47 8.99
C ASP A 479 11.21 15.61 9.07
N TYR A 480 10.11 16.19 9.55
CA TYR A 480 8.79 15.55 9.56
C TYR A 480 8.25 15.21 8.16
N GLY A 481 8.74 15.82 7.10
CA GLY A 481 8.41 15.46 5.72
C GLY A 481 9.07 14.16 5.26
N ILE A 482 10.17 13.75 5.93
CA ILE A 482 10.87 12.49 5.68
C ILE A 482 10.29 11.38 6.57
N VAL A 483 10.28 11.60 7.90
CA VAL A 483 9.70 10.68 8.89
C VAL A 483 8.37 11.24 9.37
N LEU A 484 7.33 11.00 8.60
CA LEU A 484 5.96 11.47 8.89
C LEU A 484 5.48 10.97 10.25
N PRO A 485 4.66 11.76 10.96
CA PRO A 485 4.09 11.32 12.22
C PRO A 485 3.18 10.09 12.05
N GLY A 486 3.16 9.22 13.06
CA GLY A 486 2.36 7.99 13.08
C GLY A 486 3.17 6.73 13.31
N ALA A 487 2.58 5.58 12.97
CA ALA A 487 3.13 4.27 13.23
C ALA A 487 4.06 3.79 12.09
N TRP A 488 5.17 3.17 12.47
CA TRP A 488 6.19 2.65 11.56
C TRP A 488 6.62 1.26 11.98
N TYR A 489 6.95 0.43 11.01
CA TYR A 489 7.73 -0.79 11.19
C TYR A 489 9.21 -0.43 11.29
N LEU A 490 9.88 -0.87 12.33
CA LEU A 490 11.35 -0.89 12.42
C LEU A 490 11.82 -2.32 12.17
N PHE A 491 12.49 -2.53 11.05
CA PHE A 491 13.17 -3.78 10.73
C PHE A 491 14.67 -3.66 10.99
N ALA A 492 15.27 -4.70 11.56
CA ALA A 492 16.71 -4.93 11.49
C ALA A 492 16.97 -5.82 10.26
N VAL A 493 17.93 -5.46 9.43
CA VAL A 493 18.24 -6.17 8.18
C VAL A 493 19.67 -6.66 8.24
N SER A 494 19.88 -7.97 8.10
CA SER A 494 21.22 -8.56 8.12
C SER A 494 22.04 -8.15 6.89
N SER A 495 23.35 -8.36 6.93
CA SER A 495 24.23 -8.13 5.77
C SER A 495 23.87 -8.98 4.54
N GLN A 496 23.07 -10.03 4.71
CA GLN A 496 22.52 -10.85 3.63
C GLN A 496 21.13 -10.38 3.15
N GLY A 497 20.64 -9.26 3.65
CA GLY A 497 19.34 -8.68 3.28
C GLY A 497 18.14 -9.32 3.97
N VAL A 498 18.34 -10.21 4.96
CA VAL A 498 17.22 -10.86 5.67
C VAL A 498 16.70 -9.95 6.77
N PRO A 499 15.38 -9.58 6.76
CA PRO A 499 14.82 -8.72 7.80
C PRO A 499 14.43 -9.50 9.07
N SER A 500 14.44 -8.81 10.20
CA SER A 500 13.79 -9.25 11.44
C SER A 500 12.25 -9.29 11.28
N ILE A 501 11.54 -9.78 12.28
CA ILE A 501 10.17 -9.33 12.54
C ILE A 501 10.28 -7.87 12.97
N ALA A 502 9.38 -7.01 12.46
CA ALA A 502 9.38 -5.59 12.79
C ALA A 502 8.92 -5.32 14.21
N LYS A 503 9.48 -4.30 14.82
CA LYS A 503 8.87 -3.66 15.99
C LYS A 503 8.13 -2.40 15.56
N THR A 504 6.96 -2.17 16.15
CA THR A 504 6.18 -0.95 15.89
C THR A 504 6.81 0.22 16.65
N VAL A 505 7.10 1.30 15.95
CA VAL A 505 7.64 2.56 16.47
C VAL A 505 6.71 3.70 16.08
N TRP A 506 6.51 4.63 16.99
CA TRP A 506 5.67 5.80 16.79
C TRP A 506 6.53 7.05 16.63
N VAL A 507 6.41 7.71 15.48
CA VAL A 507 6.96 9.06 15.28
C VAL A 507 5.92 10.05 15.78
N GLN A 508 6.29 10.78 16.85
CA GLN A 508 5.44 11.80 17.49
C GLN A 508 5.66 13.17 16.87
N LEU A 509 4.61 14.02 16.89
CA LEU A 509 4.67 15.45 16.55
C LEU A 509 5.32 16.25 17.67
#